data_a7120c5f53f34db946d4a520582bb274
#
_entry.id   a7120c5f53f34db946d4a520582bb274
#
_cell.length_a   1.000
_cell.length_b   1.000
_cell.length_c   1.000
_cell.angle_alpha   90.00
_cell.angle_beta   90.00
_cell.angle_gamma   90.00
#
_symmetry.space_group_name_H-M   'P 1'
#
loop_
_entity.id
_entity.type
_entity.pdbx_description
1 polymer ?
#
loop_
_entity_poly.entity_id
_entity_poly.type
_entity_poly.pdbx_seq_one_letter_code
_entity_poly.pdbx_strand_id
1 'polypeptide(L)'
;MRRYSEAVKADVRRRMGPPHRQSVAAISQELGIHVITLYKWRKAWRLQGEVVPASQKEPEGWGPADKFTVVLETAGLNATELGGYCRERGLFPEQVVRWRQAAQDANAQPLLTMADQKDLQRRHQEDQREIKRLQQELRRKEKALAEAAALLVASKKIQAYWGEDEGD
;
A
#
# COMPACT_ATOMS: atom_id res chain seq x y z
N MET A 1 -4.68 -25.46 27.01
CA MET A 1 -5.11 -24.23 26.28
C MET A 1 -5.86 -23.33 27.26
N ARG A 2 -5.43 -22.08 27.47
CA ARG A 2 -6.23 -21.13 28.28
C ARG A 2 -7.54 -20.86 27.54
N ARG A 3 -8.68 -21.12 28.18
CA ARG A 3 -10.00 -20.74 27.67
C ARG A 3 -10.28 -19.31 28.12
N TYR A 4 -10.51 -18.43 27.18
CA TYR A 4 -10.91 -17.05 27.45
C TYR A 4 -12.44 -16.96 27.41
N SER A 5 -13.01 -16.14 28.32
CA SER A 5 -14.45 -15.91 28.37
C SER A 5 -14.94 -15.16 27.12
N GLU A 6 -16.22 -15.30 26.80
CA GLU A 6 -16.82 -14.54 25.69
C GLU A 6 -16.77 -13.03 25.93
N ALA A 7 -16.86 -12.59 27.21
CA ALA A 7 -16.69 -11.18 27.56
C ALA A 7 -15.30 -10.62 27.15
N VAL A 8 -14.22 -11.40 27.40
CA VAL A 8 -12.88 -11.00 26.97
C VAL A 8 -12.78 -10.95 25.46
N LYS A 9 -13.34 -11.91 24.75
CA LYS A 9 -13.34 -11.91 23.27
C LYS A 9 -14.14 -10.72 22.74
N ALA A 10 -15.29 -10.39 23.32
CA ALA A 10 -16.11 -9.24 22.92
C ALA A 10 -15.37 -7.92 23.14
N ASP A 11 -14.66 -7.76 24.26
CA ASP A 11 -13.84 -6.57 24.51
C ASP A 11 -12.69 -6.46 23.50
N VAL A 12 -11.96 -7.53 23.25
CA VAL A 12 -10.90 -7.57 22.23
C VAL A 12 -11.44 -7.22 20.84
N ARG A 13 -12.60 -7.75 20.46
CA ARG A 13 -13.25 -7.47 19.18
C ARG A 13 -13.57 -5.98 19.06
N ARG A 14 -14.19 -5.38 20.08
CA ARG A 14 -14.50 -3.95 20.14
C ARG A 14 -13.22 -3.09 19.99
N ARG A 15 -12.14 -3.46 20.65
CA ARG A 15 -10.85 -2.75 20.56
C ARG A 15 -10.22 -2.86 19.18
N MET A 16 -10.32 -4.02 18.50
CA MET A 16 -9.81 -4.23 17.15
C MET A 16 -10.65 -3.54 16.08
N GLY A 17 -11.94 -3.34 16.34
CA GLY A 17 -12.90 -2.69 15.43
C GLY A 17 -12.85 -1.17 15.48
N PRO A 18 -13.47 -0.51 14.48
CA PRO A 18 -13.69 0.93 14.51
C PRO A 18 -14.60 1.33 15.71
N PRO A 19 -14.44 2.52 16.32
CA PRO A 19 -13.44 3.53 15.95
C PRO A 19 -12.08 3.32 16.59
N HIS A 20 -11.93 2.39 17.57
CA HIS A 20 -10.72 2.24 18.37
C HIS A 20 -9.52 1.71 17.57
N ARG A 21 -9.73 0.68 16.76
CA ARG A 21 -8.73 0.13 15.82
C ARG A 21 -7.39 -0.24 16.45
N GLN A 22 -7.37 -0.62 17.73
CA GLN A 22 -6.14 -1.00 18.42
C GLN A 22 -5.41 -2.13 17.69
N SER A 23 -4.08 -2.01 17.60
CA SER A 23 -3.27 -3.05 16.96
C SER A 23 -3.23 -4.34 17.79
N VAL A 24 -3.04 -5.46 17.12
CA VAL A 24 -2.88 -6.77 17.79
C VAL A 24 -1.74 -6.74 18.81
N ALA A 25 -0.65 -6.03 18.50
CA ALA A 25 0.50 -5.90 19.39
C ALA A 25 0.14 -5.14 20.68
N ALA A 26 -0.57 -4.00 20.56
CA ALA A 26 -1.00 -3.22 21.71
C ALA A 26 -1.95 -4.01 22.62
N ILE A 27 -2.96 -4.69 22.06
CA ILE A 27 -3.90 -5.53 22.82
C ILE A 27 -3.16 -6.69 23.50
N SER A 28 -2.18 -7.30 22.83
CA SER A 28 -1.36 -8.37 23.40
C SER A 28 -0.57 -7.90 24.63
N GLN A 29 0.01 -6.71 24.57
CA GLN A 29 0.76 -6.11 25.69
C GLN A 29 -0.14 -5.75 26.86
N GLU A 30 -1.31 -5.16 26.60
CA GLU A 30 -2.24 -4.73 27.65
C GLU A 30 -2.93 -5.90 28.38
N LEU A 31 -3.38 -6.91 27.62
CA LEU A 31 -4.17 -8.00 28.17
C LEU A 31 -3.39 -9.29 28.42
N GLY A 32 -2.11 -9.33 28.07
CA GLY A 32 -1.27 -10.54 28.21
C GLY A 32 -1.75 -11.72 27.36
N ILE A 33 -2.51 -11.46 26.28
CA ILE A 33 -3.01 -12.48 25.37
C ILE A 33 -2.01 -12.68 24.24
N HIS A 34 -1.64 -13.93 23.98
CA HIS A 34 -0.64 -14.23 22.96
C HIS A 34 -1.10 -13.78 21.56
N VAL A 35 -0.21 -13.13 20.81
CA VAL A 35 -0.45 -12.55 19.50
C VAL A 35 -1.11 -13.52 18.51
N ILE A 36 -0.66 -14.80 18.49
CA ILE A 36 -1.24 -15.84 17.63
C ILE A 36 -2.73 -16.09 17.94
N THR A 37 -3.11 -16.02 19.24
CA THR A 37 -4.51 -16.18 19.65
C THR A 37 -5.36 -15.05 19.13
N LEU A 38 -4.87 -13.82 19.23
CA LEU A 38 -5.54 -12.61 18.73
C LEU A 38 -5.72 -12.66 17.21
N TYR A 39 -4.71 -13.09 16.45
CA TYR A 39 -4.83 -13.26 14.99
C TYR A 39 -5.83 -14.35 14.61
N LYS A 40 -5.90 -15.47 15.36
CA LYS A 40 -6.91 -16.51 15.13
C LYS A 40 -8.33 -15.97 15.33
N TRP A 41 -8.57 -15.20 16.40
CA TRP A 41 -9.86 -14.58 16.66
C TRP A 41 -10.21 -13.56 15.58
N ARG A 42 -9.29 -12.68 15.23
CA ARG A 42 -9.48 -11.70 14.16
C ARG A 42 -9.86 -12.37 12.84
N LYS A 43 -9.17 -13.47 12.47
CA LYS A 43 -9.50 -14.24 11.27
C LYS A 43 -10.92 -14.81 11.34
N ALA A 44 -11.31 -15.38 12.47
CA ALA A 44 -12.64 -15.93 12.68
C ALA A 44 -13.74 -14.86 12.54
N TRP A 45 -13.55 -13.69 13.16
CA TRP A 45 -14.51 -12.57 13.07
C TRP A 45 -14.63 -12.01 11.65
N ARG A 46 -13.53 -11.91 10.92
CA ARG A 46 -13.57 -11.52 9.50
C ARG A 46 -14.36 -12.51 8.64
N LEU A 47 -14.23 -13.80 8.91
CA LEU A 47 -15.03 -14.82 8.23
C LEU A 47 -16.53 -14.73 8.58
N GLN A 48 -16.86 -14.12 9.73
CA GLN A 48 -18.23 -13.83 10.15
C GLN A 48 -18.74 -12.48 9.62
N GLY A 49 -17.95 -11.78 8.81
CA GLY A 49 -18.33 -10.49 8.22
C GLY A 49 -18.11 -9.29 9.14
N GLU A 50 -17.26 -9.41 10.18
CA GLU A 50 -17.01 -8.30 11.10
C GLU A 50 -15.84 -7.42 10.64
N VAL A 51 -15.99 -6.10 10.82
CA VAL A 51 -14.92 -5.11 10.51
C VAL A 51 -13.97 -5.02 11.69
N VAL A 52 -12.83 -5.70 11.57
CA VAL A 52 -11.79 -5.73 12.61
C VAL A 52 -10.41 -5.43 12.01
N PRO A 53 -10.17 -4.18 11.59
CA PRO A 53 -8.91 -3.79 10.95
C PRO A 53 -7.70 -3.98 11.87
N ALA A 54 -7.86 -3.84 13.18
CA ALA A 54 -6.80 -3.95 14.19
C ALA A 54 -5.52 -3.22 13.76
N SER A 55 -5.69 -2.01 13.24
CA SER A 55 -4.63 -1.18 12.67
C SER A 55 -4.93 0.28 12.98
N GLN A 56 -3.93 1.00 13.49
CA GLN A 56 -4.00 2.45 13.72
C GLN A 56 -3.95 3.27 12.43
N LYS A 57 -3.74 2.61 11.28
CA LYS A 57 -3.75 3.29 9.98
C LYS A 57 -5.11 3.93 9.72
N GLU A 58 -5.08 5.04 9.01
CA GLU A 58 -6.29 5.66 8.46
C GLU A 58 -7.12 4.63 7.67
N PRO A 59 -8.45 4.81 7.57
CA PRO A 59 -9.32 3.85 6.88
C PRO A 59 -8.88 3.51 5.47
N GLU A 60 -8.24 4.43 4.75
CA GLU A 60 -7.65 4.16 3.43
C GLU A 60 -6.52 3.11 3.46
N GLY A 61 -5.82 2.98 4.57
CA GLY A 61 -4.79 1.95 4.79
C GLY A 61 -5.32 0.60 5.29
N TRP A 62 -6.64 0.42 5.39
CA TRP A 62 -7.22 -0.86 5.80
C TRP A 62 -7.06 -1.93 4.72
N GLY A 63 -7.09 -3.19 5.16
CA GLY A 63 -7.06 -4.32 4.24
C GLY A 63 -8.31 -4.41 3.37
N PRO A 64 -8.20 -5.04 2.18
CA PRO A 64 -9.32 -5.14 1.25
C PRO A 64 -10.56 -5.84 1.84
N ALA A 65 -10.35 -6.85 2.70
CA ALA A 65 -11.45 -7.55 3.36
C ALA A 65 -12.25 -6.63 4.29
N ASP A 66 -11.60 -5.77 5.08
CA ASP A 66 -12.30 -4.85 5.98
C ASP A 66 -13.06 -3.78 5.19
N LYS A 67 -12.47 -3.23 4.12
CA LYS A 67 -13.15 -2.28 3.22
C LYS A 67 -14.36 -2.90 2.55
N PHE A 68 -14.22 -4.13 2.05
CA PHE A 68 -15.32 -4.84 1.39
C PHE A 68 -16.46 -5.16 2.37
N THR A 69 -16.15 -5.53 3.63
CA THR A 69 -17.16 -5.74 4.66
C THR A 69 -17.96 -4.45 4.94
N VAL A 70 -17.28 -3.30 5.01
CA VAL A 70 -17.97 -2.00 5.14
C VAL A 70 -18.91 -1.75 3.96
N VAL A 71 -18.50 -2.05 2.74
CA VAL A 71 -19.34 -1.91 1.54
C VAL A 71 -20.59 -2.79 1.65
N LEU A 72 -20.45 -4.02 2.13
CA LEU A 72 -21.60 -4.94 2.33
C LEU A 72 -22.53 -4.44 3.44
N GLU A 73 -22.01 -4.03 4.60
CA GLU A 73 -22.81 -3.51 5.71
C GLU A 73 -23.57 -2.24 5.32
N THR A 74 -23.02 -1.43 4.42
CA THR A 74 -23.62 -0.16 4.00
C THR A 74 -24.42 -0.25 2.70
N ALA A 75 -24.54 -1.42 2.10
CA ALA A 75 -25.16 -1.57 0.77
C ALA A 75 -26.62 -1.13 0.72
N GLY A 76 -27.36 -1.37 1.81
CA GLY A 76 -28.80 -1.04 1.92
C GLY A 76 -29.08 0.29 2.61
N LEU A 77 -28.09 1.02 3.08
CA LEU A 77 -28.27 2.25 3.85
C LEU A 77 -28.57 3.44 2.93
N ASN A 78 -29.49 4.29 3.35
CA ASN A 78 -29.72 5.60 2.74
C ASN A 78 -28.63 6.61 3.19
N ALA A 79 -28.63 7.81 2.60
CA ALA A 79 -27.61 8.83 2.86
C ALA A 79 -27.50 9.23 4.34
N THR A 80 -28.63 9.34 5.04
CA THR A 80 -28.68 9.72 6.46
C THR A 80 -28.12 8.61 7.34
N GLU A 81 -28.52 7.37 7.09
CA GLU A 81 -28.04 6.17 7.79
C GLU A 81 -26.55 5.94 7.54
N LEU A 82 -26.11 6.10 6.31
CA LEU A 82 -24.70 6.02 5.94
C LEU A 82 -23.87 7.07 6.71
N GLY A 83 -24.37 8.31 6.82
CA GLY A 83 -23.75 9.36 7.61
C GLY A 83 -23.62 8.98 9.09
N GLY A 84 -24.67 8.38 9.67
CA GLY A 84 -24.67 7.84 11.03
C GLY A 84 -23.63 6.74 11.23
N TYR A 85 -23.69 5.73 10.39
CA TYR A 85 -22.73 4.61 10.37
C TYR A 85 -21.28 5.09 10.29
N CYS A 86 -21.01 6.05 9.40
CA CYS A 86 -19.66 6.59 9.21
C CYS A 86 -19.17 7.35 10.46
N ARG A 87 -20.02 8.16 11.09
CA ARG A 87 -19.66 8.88 12.32
C ARG A 87 -19.30 7.94 13.47
N GLU A 88 -20.10 6.90 13.67
CA GLU A 88 -19.85 5.91 14.73
C GLU A 88 -18.51 5.16 14.55
N ARG A 89 -18.09 4.97 13.31
CA ARG A 89 -16.90 4.16 12.96
C ARG A 89 -15.68 4.98 12.56
N GLY A 90 -15.76 6.29 12.59
CA GLY A 90 -14.67 7.19 12.19
C GLY A 90 -14.32 7.05 10.70
N LEU A 91 -15.36 6.95 9.87
CA LEU A 91 -15.29 6.88 8.41
C LEU A 91 -15.91 8.14 7.79
N PHE A 92 -15.62 8.36 6.52
CA PHE A 92 -16.27 9.36 5.70
C PHE A 92 -17.16 8.69 4.64
N PRO A 93 -18.38 9.21 4.37
CA PRO A 93 -19.27 8.63 3.35
C PRO A 93 -18.60 8.49 1.98
N GLU A 94 -17.76 9.45 1.60
CA GLU A 94 -17.03 9.46 0.33
C GLU A 94 -16.04 8.28 0.21
N GLN A 95 -15.48 7.83 1.34
CA GLN A 95 -14.61 6.65 1.36
C GLN A 95 -15.41 5.39 1.01
N VAL A 96 -16.57 5.24 1.62
CA VAL A 96 -17.47 4.10 1.37
C VAL A 96 -17.93 4.08 -0.09
N VAL A 97 -18.30 5.24 -0.64
CA VAL A 97 -18.68 5.38 -2.06
C VAL A 97 -17.53 4.95 -2.97
N ARG A 98 -16.31 5.43 -2.73
CA ARG A 98 -15.13 5.03 -3.52
C ARG A 98 -14.86 3.52 -3.42
N TRP A 99 -14.96 2.94 -2.23
CA TRP A 99 -14.73 1.51 -2.07
C TRP A 99 -15.80 0.67 -2.76
N ARG A 100 -17.06 1.14 -2.75
CA ARG A 100 -18.15 0.50 -3.48
C ARG A 100 -17.90 0.56 -4.99
N GLN A 101 -17.50 1.72 -5.51
CA GLN A 101 -17.15 1.87 -6.92
C GLN A 101 -15.99 0.95 -7.31
N ALA A 102 -14.91 0.93 -6.52
CA ALA A 102 -13.77 0.05 -6.76
C ALA A 102 -14.15 -1.44 -6.77
N ALA A 103 -15.08 -1.86 -5.90
CA ALA A 103 -15.58 -3.23 -5.89
C ALA A 103 -16.43 -3.55 -7.14
N GLN A 104 -17.23 -2.58 -7.62
CA GLN A 104 -18.00 -2.72 -8.86
C GLN A 104 -17.08 -2.79 -10.07
N ASP A 105 -16.09 -1.91 -10.16
CA ASP A 105 -15.12 -1.87 -11.26
C ASP A 105 -14.31 -3.16 -11.33
N ALA A 106 -13.90 -3.71 -10.18
CA ALA A 106 -13.20 -4.99 -10.12
C ALA A 106 -14.04 -6.16 -10.67
N ASN A 107 -15.36 -6.12 -10.45
CA ASN A 107 -16.28 -7.14 -10.98
C ASN A 107 -16.65 -6.89 -12.45
N ALA A 108 -16.55 -5.65 -12.94
CA ALA A 108 -16.80 -5.31 -14.34
C ALA A 108 -15.63 -5.71 -15.26
N GLN A 109 -14.43 -5.85 -14.70
CA GLN A 109 -13.28 -6.30 -15.48
C GLN A 109 -13.42 -7.80 -15.81
N PRO A 110 -13.25 -8.19 -17.10
CA PRO A 110 -13.24 -9.60 -17.45
C PRO A 110 -12.14 -10.31 -16.65
N LEU A 111 -12.49 -11.46 -16.08
CA LEU A 111 -11.51 -12.29 -15.39
C LEU A 111 -10.36 -12.60 -16.36
N LEU A 112 -9.18 -12.08 -16.07
CA LEU A 112 -7.99 -12.37 -16.84
C LEU A 112 -7.79 -13.88 -16.87
N THR A 113 -7.77 -14.45 -18.06
CA THR A 113 -7.46 -15.87 -18.22
C THR A 113 -6.04 -16.14 -17.77
N MET A 114 -5.72 -17.41 -17.49
CA MET A 114 -4.35 -17.82 -17.17
C MET A 114 -3.37 -17.44 -18.31
N ALA A 115 -3.85 -17.43 -19.56
CA ALA A 115 -3.08 -16.98 -20.72
C ALA A 115 -2.75 -15.49 -20.63
N ASP A 116 -3.77 -14.65 -20.35
CA ASP A 116 -3.60 -13.20 -20.21
C ASP A 116 -2.66 -12.84 -19.05
N GLN A 117 -2.77 -13.54 -17.92
CA GLN A 117 -1.86 -13.35 -16.79
C GLN A 117 -0.42 -13.68 -17.15
N LYS A 118 -0.19 -14.78 -17.88
CA LYS A 118 1.12 -15.18 -18.35
C LYS A 118 1.71 -14.19 -19.34
N ASP A 119 0.90 -13.67 -20.25
CA ASP A 119 1.31 -12.65 -21.22
C ASP A 119 1.66 -11.31 -20.54
N LEU A 120 0.86 -10.87 -19.56
CA LEU A 120 1.18 -9.70 -18.74
C LEU A 120 2.50 -9.88 -17.99
N GLN A 121 2.70 -11.04 -17.39
CA GLN A 121 3.94 -11.34 -16.67
C GLN A 121 5.15 -11.36 -17.61
N ARG A 122 5.00 -11.91 -18.83
CA ARG A 122 6.06 -11.89 -19.85
C ARG A 122 6.41 -10.47 -20.25
N ARG A 123 5.43 -9.63 -20.60
CA ARG A 123 5.62 -8.21 -20.95
C ARG A 123 6.32 -7.46 -19.82
N HIS A 124 5.88 -7.64 -18.58
CA HIS A 124 6.52 -7.01 -17.43
C HIS A 124 7.99 -7.41 -17.28
N GLN A 125 8.34 -8.68 -17.54
CA GLN A 125 9.74 -9.12 -17.53
C GLN A 125 10.54 -8.52 -18.68
N GLU A 126 9.98 -8.40 -19.87
CA GLU A 126 10.59 -7.78 -21.03
C GLU A 126 10.86 -6.29 -20.75
N ASP A 127 9.88 -5.56 -20.24
CA ASP A 127 10.02 -4.16 -19.83
C ASP A 127 11.13 -3.97 -18.78
N GLN A 128 11.19 -4.83 -17.78
CA GLN A 128 12.24 -4.78 -16.77
C GLN A 128 13.65 -5.01 -17.34
N ARG A 129 13.78 -5.92 -18.31
CA ARG A 129 15.05 -6.15 -19.00
C ARG A 129 15.45 -4.92 -19.83
N GLU A 130 14.50 -4.32 -20.51
CA GLU A 130 14.72 -3.11 -21.30
C GLU A 130 15.12 -1.92 -20.44
N ILE A 131 14.41 -1.68 -19.33
CA ILE A 131 14.77 -0.65 -18.34
C ILE A 131 16.21 -0.85 -17.87
N LYS A 132 16.58 -2.07 -17.51
CA LYS A 132 17.95 -2.38 -17.07
C LYS A 132 19.00 -2.11 -18.15
N ARG A 133 18.69 -2.45 -19.40
CA ARG A 133 19.55 -2.17 -20.56
C ARG A 133 19.75 -0.68 -20.77
N LEU A 134 18.64 0.09 -20.76
CA LEU A 134 18.67 1.54 -20.93
C LEU A 134 19.40 2.24 -19.79
N GLN A 135 19.25 1.78 -18.56
CA GLN A 135 20.01 2.31 -17.41
C GLN A 135 21.53 2.07 -17.56
N GLN A 136 21.92 0.91 -18.07
CA GLN A 136 23.36 0.62 -18.31
C GLN A 136 23.91 1.49 -19.44
N GLU A 137 23.14 1.69 -20.51
CA GLU A 137 23.51 2.55 -21.62
C GLU A 137 23.63 4.02 -21.17
N LEU A 138 22.67 4.49 -20.38
CA LEU A 138 22.70 5.83 -19.80
C LEU A 138 23.98 6.04 -18.98
N ARG A 139 24.29 5.13 -18.06
CA ARG A 139 25.51 5.22 -17.26
C ARG A 139 26.78 5.25 -18.11
N ARG A 140 26.84 4.48 -19.21
CA ARG A 140 27.97 4.51 -20.14
C ARG A 140 28.09 5.86 -20.84
N LYS A 141 26.98 6.43 -21.29
CA LYS A 141 26.94 7.76 -21.93
C LYS A 141 27.31 8.88 -20.96
N GLU A 142 26.79 8.81 -19.73
CA GLU A 142 27.13 9.77 -18.65
C GLU A 142 28.64 9.74 -18.34
N LYS A 143 29.22 8.54 -18.24
CA LYS A 143 30.69 8.39 -18.01
C LYS A 143 31.48 8.97 -19.15
N ALA A 144 31.16 8.63 -20.40
CA ALA A 144 31.85 9.16 -21.57
C ALA A 144 31.70 10.69 -21.65
N LEU A 145 30.56 11.23 -21.35
CA LEU A 145 30.35 12.68 -21.31
C LEU A 145 31.18 13.36 -20.23
N ALA A 146 31.25 12.76 -19.03
CA ALA A 146 32.09 13.27 -17.94
C ALA A 146 33.57 13.26 -18.30
N GLU A 147 34.07 12.19 -18.94
CA GLU A 147 35.45 12.08 -19.43
C GLU A 147 35.74 13.14 -20.51
N ALA A 148 34.84 13.32 -21.49
CA ALA A 148 34.97 14.36 -22.51
C ALA A 148 34.96 15.77 -21.92
N ALA A 149 34.10 16.03 -20.98
CA ALA A 149 34.05 17.31 -20.28
C ALA A 149 35.34 17.59 -19.49
N ALA A 150 35.88 16.60 -18.80
CA ALA A 150 37.16 16.72 -18.08
C ALA A 150 38.32 17.03 -19.03
N LEU A 151 38.38 16.37 -20.19
CA LEU A 151 39.40 16.63 -21.21
C LEU A 151 39.28 18.05 -21.79
N LEU A 152 38.06 18.51 -22.05
CA LEU A 152 37.83 19.89 -22.52
C LEU A 152 38.25 20.93 -21.49
N VAL A 153 37.96 20.72 -20.20
CA VAL A 153 38.41 21.61 -19.14
C VAL A 153 39.93 21.60 -19.02
N ALA A 154 40.56 20.43 -19.09
CA ALA A 154 42.01 20.35 -19.07
C ALA A 154 42.65 21.05 -20.29
N SER A 155 42.16 20.82 -21.50
CA SER A 155 42.60 21.50 -22.72
C SER A 155 42.49 23.02 -22.62
N LYS A 156 41.37 23.56 -22.14
CA LYS A 156 41.19 24.98 -21.94
C LYS A 156 42.20 25.56 -20.90
N LYS A 157 42.44 24.85 -19.82
CA LYS A 157 43.45 25.28 -18.84
C LYS A 157 44.86 25.29 -19.43
N ILE A 158 45.24 24.27 -20.20
CA ILE A 158 46.53 24.25 -20.88
C ILE A 158 46.66 25.41 -21.84
N GLN A 159 45.66 25.69 -22.66
CA GLN A 159 45.67 26.86 -23.56
C GLN A 159 45.76 28.18 -22.82
N ALA A 160 45.11 28.33 -21.67
CA ALA A 160 45.22 29.54 -20.86
C ALA A 160 46.65 29.74 -20.25
N TYR A 161 47.30 28.67 -19.88
CA TYR A 161 48.67 28.73 -19.33
C TYR A 161 49.79 28.98 -20.38
N TRP A 162 49.59 28.49 -21.62
CA TRP A 162 50.60 28.63 -22.66
C TRP A 162 50.23 29.65 -23.76
N GLY A 163 49.00 30.16 -23.77
CA GLY A 163 48.58 31.20 -24.70
C GLY A 163 48.88 32.64 -24.28
N GLU A 164 49.37 32.86 -23.04
CA GLU A 164 49.78 34.18 -22.54
C GLU A 164 51.28 34.52 -22.82
N ASP A 165 52.04 33.59 -23.43
CA ASP A 165 53.50 33.77 -23.61
C ASP A 165 53.91 34.23 -25.05
N GLU A 166 52.95 34.59 -25.92
CA GLU A 166 53.25 35.11 -27.29
C GLU A 166 52.83 36.60 -27.41
N GLY A 167 53.14 37.42 -26.41
CA GLY A 167 52.81 38.83 -26.43
C GLY A 167 53.85 39.71 -25.74
N ASP A 168 55.15 39.64 -26.20
CA ASP A 168 56.14 40.68 -25.96
C ASP A 168 57.02 40.86 -27.18
#